data_7d682583a1a80fc7c03f43c77036f713
#
_entry.id   7d682583a1a80fc7c03f43c77036f713
#
_cell.length_a   1.000
_cell.length_b   1.000
_cell.length_c   1.000
_cell.angle_alpha   90.00
_cell.angle_beta   90.00
_cell.angle_gamma   90.00
#
_symmetry.space_group_name_H-M   'P 1'
#
loop_
_entity.id
_entity.type
_entity.pdbx_description
1 polymer ?
#
loop_
_entity_poly.entity_id
_entity_poly.type
_entity_poly.pdbx_seq_one_letter_code
_entity_poly.pdbx_strand_id
1 'polypeptide(L)'
;MKYILPFLMMISISQSIFAQDNIYLLYNQLPLTVNPSLTGSGCAPRVSVYYQQLSNDFFDFNNYYSKGINFDIPIVLKDNDKIGLGYKLMHDVAGESKFSNFGNYLSVAYHKSMNKNVERPQYLSLGVEAGIANSSLEGKNLRWPSQIGPNGFDPSLPGEDIDLSVRYFDINLGMAWTGYLSEKIKSTVGIAVNHINKPNRSLLGSSDDLEQRFVSHIALDVTINDKWSILPSAFYTHQYQFGYYILGANIGHQFSNTTKVQLGGGYAKNDQPFINATLNYKMLNLGVAYGFENKARLDRLEIVLGYAFGDYSCGK
;
A
#
# COMPACT_ATOMS: atom_id res chain seq x y z
N MET A 1 9.04 22.66 -47.85
CA MET A 1 8.64 21.39 -47.20
C MET A 1 9.73 20.69 -46.37
N LYS A 2 10.91 21.23 -46.17
CA LYS A 2 12.03 20.55 -45.41
C LYS A 2 12.10 20.87 -43.91
N TYR A 3 11.21 21.74 -43.37
CA TYR A 3 11.26 22.21 -41.97
C TYR A 3 10.00 21.87 -41.17
N ILE A 4 9.03 21.14 -41.75
CA ILE A 4 7.80 20.72 -41.04
C ILE A 4 8.02 19.41 -40.29
N LEU A 5 8.94 18.55 -40.74
CA LEU A 5 9.20 17.26 -40.13
C LEU A 5 9.83 17.32 -38.71
N PRO A 6 10.79 18.22 -38.41
CA PRO A 6 11.33 18.34 -37.06
C PRO A 6 10.36 19.00 -36.06
N PHE A 7 9.38 19.78 -36.52
CA PHE A 7 8.38 20.41 -35.64
C PHE A 7 7.30 19.41 -35.21
N LEU A 8 6.95 18.43 -36.05
CA LEU A 8 6.04 17.34 -35.69
C LEU A 8 6.68 16.32 -34.70
N MET A 9 8.02 16.24 -34.66
CA MET A 9 8.72 15.30 -33.77
C MET A 9 8.89 15.85 -32.35
N MET A 10 8.59 17.14 -32.12
CA MET A 10 8.68 17.77 -30.79
C MET A 10 7.35 17.74 -30.01
N ILE A 11 6.25 17.23 -30.61
CA ILE A 11 4.90 17.24 -29.98
C ILE A 11 4.60 15.91 -29.25
N SER A 12 5.49 14.95 -29.28
CA SER A 12 5.18 13.63 -28.74
C SER A 12 6.17 13.19 -27.68
N ILE A 13 6.20 13.78 -26.49
CA ILE A 13 6.55 13.11 -25.23
C ILE A 13 6.22 14.07 -24.06
N SER A 14 4.98 14.48 -23.93
CA SER A 14 4.47 14.83 -22.60
C SER A 14 3.81 13.57 -22.01
N GLN A 15 4.60 12.63 -21.60
CA GLN A 15 4.10 11.63 -20.66
C GLN A 15 3.89 12.36 -19.34
N SER A 16 2.64 12.68 -19.06
CA SER A 16 2.23 13.17 -17.75
C SER A 16 2.63 12.09 -16.74
N ILE A 17 3.70 12.33 -15.99
CA ILE A 17 4.11 11.49 -14.87
C ILE A 17 3.12 11.79 -13.75
N PHE A 18 1.98 11.11 -13.76
CA PHE A 18 1.05 11.17 -12.63
C PHE A 18 1.68 10.37 -11.50
N ALA A 19 1.94 11.02 -10.39
CA ALA A 19 2.37 10.36 -9.17
C ALA A 19 1.22 9.45 -8.69
N GLN A 20 1.51 8.15 -8.66
CA GLN A 20 0.58 7.12 -8.24
C GLN A 20 0.84 6.80 -6.78
N ASP A 21 -0.23 6.39 -6.07
CA ASP A 21 -0.08 5.88 -4.72
C ASP A 21 0.73 4.59 -4.70
N ASN A 22 1.48 4.39 -3.63
CA ASN A 22 2.29 3.19 -3.46
C ASN A 22 1.42 1.93 -3.30
N ILE A 23 1.91 0.85 -3.88
CA ILE A 23 1.27 -0.46 -3.88
C ILE A 23 2.29 -1.46 -3.35
N TYR A 24 1.85 -2.33 -2.43
CA TYR A 24 2.72 -3.27 -1.72
C TYR A 24 2.46 -4.71 -2.17
N LEU A 25 3.53 -5.49 -2.40
CA LEU A 25 3.45 -6.93 -2.67
C LEU A 25 2.89 -7.69 -1.45
N LEU A 26 3.26 -7.23 -0.25
CA LEU A 26 2.79 -7.75 1.04
C LEU A 26 1.47 -7.11 1.51
N TYR A 27 0.61 -6.64 0.60
CA TYR A 27 -0.64 -5.94 0.89
C TYR A 27 -1.54 -6.69 1.89
N ASN A 28 -1.54 -8.02 1.87
CA ASN A 28 -2.31 -8.84 2.81
C ASN A 28 -1.87 -8.67 4.28
N GLN A 29 -0.66 -8.18 4.53
CA GLN A 29 -0.13 -7.89 5.86
C GLN A 29 -0.35 -6.43 6.28
N LEU A 30 -0.83 -5.58 5.37
CA LEU A 30 -1.02 -4.15 5.55
C LEU A 30 -2.49 -3.73 5.32
N PRO A 31 -3.45 -4.25 6.09
CA PRO A 31 -4.88 -4.08 5.82
C PRO A 31 -5.33 -2.60 5.75
N LEU A 32 -4.76 -1.71 6.59
CA LEU A 32 -5.11 -0.30 6.60
C LEU A 32 -4.62 0.45 5.36
N THR A 33 -3.58 -0.04 4.66
CA THR A 33 -3.14 0.56 3.39
C THR A 33 -3.99 0.11 2.21
N VAL A 34 -4.73 -0.99 2.37
CA VAL A 34 -5.54 -1.60 1.31
C VAL A 34 -6.98 -1.08 1.33
N ASN A 35 -7.61 -1.09 2.50
CA ASN A 35 -9.04 -0.83 2.60
C ASN A 35 -9.42 -0.38 4.01
N PRO A 36 -10.01 0.81 4.19
CA PRO A 36 -10.43 1.32 5.50
C PRO A 36 -11.39 0.40 6.25
N SER A 37 -12.20 -0.41 5.54
CA SER A 37 -13.11 -1.35 6.18
C SER A 37 -12.42 -2.53 6.89
N LEU A 38 -11.12 -2.70 6.69
CA LEU A 38 -10.32 -3.72 7.39
C LEU A 38 -9.71 -3.22 8.71
N THR A 39 -9.94 -1.96 9.06
CA THR A 39 -9.53 -1.39 10.36
C THR A 39 -10.18 -2.17 11.49
N GLY A 40 -9.38 -2.69 12.44
CA GLY A 40 -9.89 -3.50 13.54
C GLY A 40 -10.48 -4.85 13.13
N SER A 41 -10.23 -5.33 11.90
CA SER A 41 -10.70 -6.64 11.42
C SER A 41 -10.06 -7.81 12.17
N GLY A 42 -8.94 -7.60 12.83
CA GLY A 42 -8.27 -8.57 13.69
C GLY A 42 -9.04 -8.88 14.97
N CYS A 43 -8.42 -9.69 15.83
CA CYS A 43 -8.99 -10.12 17.11
C CYS A 43 -8.35 -9.39 18.30
N ALA A 44 -7.22 -8.77 18.07
CA ALA A 44 -6.46 -8.02 19.06
C ALA A 44 -5.97 -6.71 18.44
N PRO A 45 -5.62 -5.71 19.26
CA PRO A 45 -4.90 -4.54 18.79
C PRO A 45 -3.63 -4.95 18.06
N ARG A 46 -3.31 -4.28 16.95
CA ARG A 46 -2.15 -4.55 16.11
C ARG A 46 -1.37 -3.30 15.84
N VAL A 47 -0.06 -3.46 15.75
CA VAL A 47 0.84 -2.47 15.14
C VAL A 47 1.62 -3.14 14.02
N SER A 48 1.83 -2.45 12.92
CA SER A 48 2.76 -2.88 11.88
C SER A 48 3.61 -1.72 11.40
N VAL A 49 4.88 -2.01 11.17
CA VAL A 49 5.85 -1.10 10.54
C VAL A 49 6.21 -1.71 9.21
N TYR A 50 6.30 -0.92 8.17
CA TYR A 50 6.63 -1.38 6.85
C TYR A 50 7.65 -0.47 6.17
N TYR A 51 8.43 -1.09 5.30
CA TYR A 51 9.38 -0.44 4.42
C TYR A 51 9.31 -1.08 3.03
N GLN A 52 9.28 -0.25 2.00
CA GLN A 52 9.38 -0.64 0.61
C GLN A 52 10.47 0.20 -0.05
N GLN A 53 11.23 -0.43 -0.92
CA GLN A 53 12.21 0.24 -1.77
C GLN A 53 12.08 -0.25 -3.21
N LEU A 54 12.23 0.68 -4.12
CA LEU A 54 12.36 0.44 -5.56
C LEU A 54 13.73 0.96 -5.98
N SER A 55 14.55 0.14 -6.63
CA SER A 55 15.90 0.51 -7.03
C SER A 55 16.34 -0.23 -8.29
N ASN A 56 17.22 0.39 -9.07
CA ASN A 56 17.94 -0.25 -10.17
C ASN A 56 19.18 -1.00 -9.68
N ASP A 57 19.66 -0.69 -8.48
CA ASP A 57 20.79 -1.33 -7.82
C ASP A 57 20.40 -1.62 -6.38
N PHE A 58 20.58 -2.85 -5.94
CA PHE A 58 20.19 -3.34 -4.61
C PHE A 58 20.79 -2.51 -3.47
N PHE A 59 21.87 -1.80 -3.71
CA PHE A 59 22.56 -0.97 -2.71
C PHE A 59 22.31 0.54 -2.86
N ASP A 60 21.55 0.98 -3.87
CA ASP A 60 21.18 2.40 -4.01
C ASP A 60 19.84 2.67 -3.32
N PHE A 61 19.92 3.04 -2.04
CA PHE A 61 18.77 3.27 -1.16
C PHE A 61 18.13 4.66 -1.28
N ASN A 62 18.48 5.45 -2.29
CA ASN A 62 18.26 6.91 -2.21
C ASN A 62 17.05 7.45 -2.96
N ASN A 63 16.49 6.75 -3.96
CA ASN A 63 15.62 7.43 -4.92
C ASN A 63 14.12 7.13 -4.83
N TYR A 64 13.72 5.92 -4.40
CA TYR A 64 12.30 5.55 -4.30
C TYR A 64 12.08 4.65 -3.09
N TYR A 65 11.52 5.20 -2.03
CA TYR A 65 11.16 4.39 -0.87
C TYR A 65 9.83 4.84 -0.26
N SER A 66 9.18 3.90 0.38
CA SER A 66 7.96 4.10 1.16
C SER A 66 8.11 3.43 2.52
N LYS A 67 7.69 4.11 3.55
CA LYS A 67 7.69 3.57 4.93
C LYS A 67 6.47 4.06 5.69
N GLY A 68 6.07 3.30 6.69
CA GLY A 68 4.97 3.73 7.52
C GLY A 68 4.71 2.85 8.72
N ILE A 69 3.74 3.29 9.49
CA ILE A 69 3.25 2.63 10.71
C ILE A 69 1.73 2.57 10.63
N ASN A 70 1.18 1.40 10.86
CA ASN A 70 -0.25 1.20 11.04
C ASN A 70 -0.51 0.70 12.45
N PHE A 71 -1.57 1.20 13.06
CA PHE A 71 -2.07 0.73 14.35
C PHE A 71 -3.58 0.61 14.27
N ASP A 72 -4.15 -0.49 14.76
CA ASP A 72 -5.59 -0.64 14.84
C ASP A 72 -6.03 -1.47 16.05
N ILE A 73 -7.24 -1.17 16.53
CA ILE A 73 -7.87 -1.78 17.71
C ILE A 73 -9.26 -2.24 17.35
N PRO A 74 -9.61 -3.53 17.55
CA PRO A 74 -10.99 -4.00 17.54
C PRO A 74 -11.65 -3.76 18.89
N ILE A 75 -12.86 -3.22 18.89
CA ILE A 75 -13.75 -3.08 20.04
C ILE A 75 -14.96 -3.96 19.78
N VAL A 76 -15.09 -5.04 20.56
CA VAL A 76 -16.22 -5.97 20.43
C VAL A 76 -17.46 -5.38 21.11
N LEU A 77 -18.57 -5.36 20.38
CA LEU A 77 -19.88 -4.92 20.83
C LEU A 77 -20.79 -6.13 21.14
N LYS A 78 -22.05 -5.82 21.44
CA LYS A 78 -23.10 -6.86 21.56
C LYS A 78 -23.27 -7.59 20.23
N ASP A 79 -23.76 -8.82 20.28
CA ASP A 79 -24.05 -9.68 19.12
C ASP A 79 -22.83 -9.97 18.23
N ASN A 80 -21.63 -9.89 18.78
CA ASN A 80 -20.34 -10.05 18.08
C ASN A 80 -20.04 -9.00 16.99
N ASP A 81 -20.81 -7.92 16.94
CA ASP A 81 -20.43 -6.77 16.14
C ASP A 81 -19.12 -6.16 16.65
N LYS A 82 -18.37 -5.45 15.80
CA LYS A 82 -17.15 -4.78 16.20
C LYS A 82 -17.09 -3.36 15.66
N ILE A 83 -16.41 -2.49 16.38
CA ILE A 83 -15.91 -1.22 15.87
C ILE A 83 -14.38 -1.34 15.80
N GLY A 84 -13.82 -1.03 14.66
CA GLY A 84 -12.38 -0.86 14.48
C GLY A 84 -12.01 0.61 14.56
N LEU A 85 -10.97 0.94 15.32
CA LEU A 85 -10.31 2.24 15.32
C LEU A 85 -8.90 2.06 14.82
N GLY A 86 -8.43 2.94 13.93
CA GLY A 86 -7.10 2.83 13.35
C GLY A 86 -6.40 4.16 13.15
N TYR A 87 -5.09 4.06 13.09
CA TYR A 87 -4.18 5.15 12.75
C TYR A 87 -3.15 4.66 11.73
N LYS A 88 -2.93 5.44 10.68
CA LYS A 88 -1.94 5.18 9.65
C LYS A 88 -1.05 6.40 9.47
N LEU A 89 0.26 6.18 9.55
CA LEU A 89 1.30 7.12 9.20
C LEU A 89 2.04 6.57 7.98
N MET A 90 2.23 7.39 6.96
CA MET A 90 2.97 7.01 5.76
C MET A 90 3.91 8.12 5.32
N HIS A 91 5.03 7.73 4.75
CA HIS A 91 6.01 8.64 4.15
C HIS A 91 6.61 8.00 2.91
N ASP A 92 6.33 8.61 1.78
CA ASP A 92 6.80 8.19 0.46
C ASP A 92 7.77 9.21 -0.09
N VAL A 93 8.84 8.75 -0.68
CA VAL A 93 9.84 9.61 -1.35
C VAL A 93 10.10 9.05 -2.73
N ALA A 94 10.07 9.92 -3.74
CA ALA A 94 10.21 9.54 -5.13
C ALA A 94 11.19 10.43 -5.89
N GLY A 95 12.10 9.76 -6.64
CA GLY A 95 13.00 10.38 -7.59
C GLY A 95 14.21 11.12 -7.00
N GLU A 96 15.08 11.56 -7.88
CA GLU A 96 16.29 12.33 -7.51
C GLU A 96 15.93 13.66 -6.83
N SER A 97 14.82 14.27 -7.23
CA SER A 97 14.29 15.49 -6.62
C SER A 97 13.70 15.28 -5.22
N LYS A 98 13.60 14.02 -4.75
CA LYS A 98 13.05 13.64 -3.46
C LYS A 98 11.64 14.22 -3.20
N PHE A 99 10.79 14.16 -4.24
CA PHE A 99 9.38 14.47 -4.04
C PHE A 99 8.84 13.62 -2.89
N SER A 100 8.35 14.26 -1.86
CA SER A 100 7.93 13.62 -0.60
C SER A 100 6.43 13.76 -0.41
N ASN A 101 5.77 12.66 -0.02
CA ASN A 101 4.38 12.66 0.39
C ASN A 101 4.28 12.05 1.80
N PHE A 102 3.86 12.86 2.77
CA PHE A 102 3.72 12.48 4.17
C PHE A 102 2.26 12.56 4.58
N GLY A 103 1.69 11.45 5.04
CA GLY A 103 0.28 11.34 5.38
C GLY A 103 0.02 10.82 6.79
N ASN A 104 -0.98 11.40 7.45
CA ASN A 104 -1.51 10.99 8.75
C ASN A 104 -3.01 10.75 8.62
N TYR A 105 -3.47 9.55 8.92
CA TYR A 105 -4.85 9.15 8.73
C TYR A 105 -5.42 8.49 9.97
N LEU A 106 -6.67 8.82 10.30
CA LEU A 106 -7.50 8.12 11.25
C LEU A 106 -8.57 7.33 10.51
N SER A 107 -8.82 6.12 10.94
CA SER A 107 -9.84 5.25 10.34
C SER A 107 -10.79 4.67 11.37
N VAL A 108 -12.03 4.52 10.97
CA VAL A 108 -13.08 3.86 11.74
C VAL A 108 -13.79 2.87 10.84
N ALA A 109 -14.01 1.65 11.32
CA ALA A 109 -14.79 0.65 10.62
C ALA A 109 -15.86 0.03 11.54
N TYR A 110 -17.02 -0.27 10.98
CA TYR A 110 -18.04 -1.05 11.63
C TYR A 110 -18.14 -2.43 10.98
N HIS A 111 -18.00 -3.46 11.78
CA HIS A 111 -18.08 -4.86 11.35
C HIS A 111 -19.38 -5.45 11.87
N LYS A 112 -20.37 -5.60 10.99
CA LYS A 112 -21.62 -6.26 11.31
C LYS A 112 -21.44 -7.77 11.28
N SER A 113 -21.69 -8.43 12.39
CA SER A 113 -21.72 -9.89 12.45
C SER A 113 -22.91 -10.42 11.67
N MET A 114 -22.65 -11.29 10.69
CA MET A 114 -23.67 -11.88 9.82
C MET A 114 -24.18 -13.23 10.36
N ASN A 115 -23.51 -13.79 11.36
CA ASN A 115 -23.90 -15.02 12.01
C ASN A 115 -23.55 -15.01 13.50
N LYS A 116 -24.15 -15.93 14.26
CA LYS A 116 -23.86 -16.10 15.69
C LYS A 116 -22.76 -17.12 15.97
N ASN A 117 -22.15 -17.69 14.94
CA ASN A 117 -21.12 -18.70 15.11
C ASN A 117 -19.79 -18.03 15.48
N VAL A 118 -19.35 -18.21 16.72
CA VAL A 118 -18.11 -17.61 17.25
C VAL A 118 -16.87 -18.29 16.67
N GLU A 119 -16.95 -19.57 16.32
CA GLU A 119 -15.82 -20.32 15.75
C GLU A 119 -15.58 -19.94 14.27
N ARG A 120 -16.66 -19.59 13.56
CA ARG A 120 -16.62 -19.23 12.14
C ARG A 120 -17.37 -17.92 11.91
N PRO A 121 -16.84 -16.82 12.45
CA PRO A 121 -17.50 -15.55 12.35
C PRO A 121 -17.51 -15.04 10.90
N GLN A 122 -18.59 -14.37 10.54
CA GLN A 122 -18.74 -13.70 9.25
C GLN A 122 -19.08 -12.24 9.49
N TYR A 123 -18.38 -11.35 8.82
CA TYR A 123 -18.57 -9.91 8.96
C TYR A 123 -18.79 -9.25 7.60
N LEU A 124 -19.77 -8.37 7.53
CA LEU A 124 -19.84 -7.33 6.53
C LEU A 124 -19.32 -6.04 7.17
N SER A 125 -18.33 -5.44 6.57
CA SER A 125 -17.57 -4.32 7.13
C SER A 125 -17.69 -3.09 6.26
N LEU A 126 -17.94 -1.94 6.87
CA LEU A 126 -17.88 -0.62 6.23
C LEU A 126 -16.86 0.23 6.99
N GLY A 127 -16.01 0.95 6.28
CA GLY A 127 -14.97 1.78 6.88
C GLY A 127 -14.80 3.12 6.20
N VAL A 128 -14.44 4.10 6.99
CA VAL A 128 -14.04 5.42 6.54
C VAL A 128 -12.67 5.74 7.13
N GLU A 129 -11.85 6.38 6.33
CA GLU A 129 -10.55 6.92 6.73
C GLU A 129 -10.49 8.38 6.29
N ALA A 130 -10.00 9.24 7.16
CA ALA A 130 -9.78 10.65 6.86
C ALA A 130 -8.43 11.10 7.44
N GLY A 131 -7.75 11.97 6.71
CA GLY A 131 -6.42 12.40 7.13
C GLY A 131 -5.95 13.68 6.50
N ILE A 132 -4.78 14.10 6.95
CA ILE A 132 -4.06 15.23 6.39
C ILE A 132 -2.77 14.69 5.77
N ALA A 133 -2.56 15.02 4.50
CA ALA A 133 -1.34 14.73 3.79
C ALA A 133 -0.63 16.03 3.38
N ASN A 134 0.69 15.92 3.24
CA ASN A 134 1.58 16.99 2.81
C ASN A 134 2.46 16.49 1.68
N SER A 135 2.32 17.06 0.50
CA SER A 135 3.26 16.86 -0.60
C SER A 135 4.28 17.99 -0.61
N SER A 136 5.55 17.65 -0.74
CA SER A 136 6.63 18.63 -0.71
C SER A 136 7.76 18.27 -1.66
N LEU A 137 8.46 19.32 -2.10
CA LEU A 137 9.62 19.25 -2.95
C LEU A 137 10.64 20.28 -2.49
N GLU A 138 11.85 19.86 -2.17
CA GLU A 138 12.92 20.76 -1.74
C GLU A 138 13.65 21.32 -2.97
N GLY A 139 13.67 22.65 -3.13
CA GLY A 139 14.26 23.34 -4.26
C GLY A 139 15.75 23.03 -4.47
N LYS A 140 16.48 22.78 -3.38
CA LYS A 140 17.91 22.38 -3.42
C LYS A 140 18.16 21.04 -4.15
N ASN A 141 17.13 20.18 -4.28
CA ASN A 141 17.21 18.90 -4.99
C ASN A 141 16.88 19.04 -6.49
N LEU A 142 16.53 20.25 -6.95
CA LEU A 142 16.23 20.53 -8.35
C LEU A 142 17.48 21.05 -9.08
N ARG A 143 17.47 20.91 -10.41
CA ARG A 143 18.45 21.53 -11.29
C ARG A 143 17.82 22.77 -11.91
N TRP A 144 18.37 23.92 -11.64
CA TRP A 144 17.85 25.20 -12.10
C TRP A 144 18.48 25.67 -13.37
N PRO A 145 17.78 26.40 -14.26
CA PRO A 145 18.39 27.05 -15.43
C PRO A 145 19.56 27.96 -15.09
N SER A 146 19.55 28.64 -13.92
CA SER A 146 20.64 29.45 -13.39
C SER A 146 21.92 28.67 -13.13
N GLN A 147 21.85 27.35 -13.02
CA GLN A 147 22.98 26.44 -12.81
C GLN A 147 23.53 25.86 -14.12
N ILE A 148 23.05 26.32 -15.28
CA ILE A 148 23.52 25.85 -16.58
C ILE A 148 24.53 26.88 -17.11
N GLY A 149 25.82 26.55 -17.04
CA GLY A 149 26.92 27.32 -17.60
C GLY A 149 27.28 26.86 -19.01
N PRO A 150 28.30 27.50 -19.64
CA PRO A 150 28.78 27.14 -20.98
C PRO A 150 29.25 25.68 -21.12
N ASN A 151 29.67 25.06 -20.01
CA ASN A 151 30.17 23.69 -19.94
C ASN A 151 29.08 22.67 -19.45
N GLY A 152 27.84 23.09 -19.34
CA GLY A 152 26.73 22.30 -18.85
C GLY A 152 26.29 22.64 -17.41
N PHE A 153 25.70 21.68 -16.71
CA PHE A 153 25.22 21.86 -15.34
C PHE A 153 26.40 21.99 -14.35
N ASP A 154 26.39 23.08 -13.58
CA ASP A 154 27.37 23.38 -12.53
C ASP A 154 26.66 23.55 -11.17
N PRO A 155 26.76 22.54 -10.26
CA PRO A 155 26.12 22.60 -8.96
C PRO A 155 26.70 23.67 -8.01
N SER A 156 27.85 24.29 -8.35
CA SER A 156 28.43 25.36 -7.56
C SER A 156 27.76 26.72 -7.81
N LEU A 157 27.02 26.85 -8.92
CA LEU A 157 26.23 28.03 -9.20
C LEU A 157 24.97 28.05 -8.31
N PRO A 158 24.52 29.25 -7.88
CA PRO A 158 23.36 29.35 -7.02
C PRO A 158 22.09 28.88 -7.73
N GLY A 159 21.42 27.90 -7.13
CA GLY A 159 20.08 27.50 -7.51
C GLY A 159 19.04 28.44 -6.89
N GLU A 160 17.77 28.22 -7.23
CA GLU A 160 16.68 28.91 -6.55
C GLU A 160 16.36 28.17 -5.25
N ASP A 161 16.36 28.89 -4.12
CA ASP A 161 16.01 28.37 -2.80
C ASP A 161 14.51 28.48 -2.60
N ILE A 162 13.75 27.58 -3.25
CA ILE A 162 12.29 27.52 -3.18
C ILE A 162 11.90 26.16 -2.62
N ASP A 163 11.34 26.17 -1.43
CA ASP A 163 10.67 24.99 -0.87
C ASP A 163 9.18 25.03 -1.22
N LEU A 164 8.76 24.05 -2.00
CA LEU A 164 7.37 23.87 -2.40
C LEU A 164 6.70 22.86 -1.48
N SER A 165 5.56 23.24 -0.91
CA SER A 165 4.80 22.36 0.00
C SER A 165 3.32 22.67 -0.07
N VAL A 166 2.51 21.64 -0.14
CA VAL A 166 1.04 21.75 -0.10
C VAL A 166 0.49 20.73 0.88
N ARG A 167 -0.40 21.19 1.75
CA ARG A 167 -1.15 20.35 2.67
C ARG A 167 -2.59 20.23 2.19
N TYR A 168 -3.10 19.01 2.23
CA TYR A 168 -4.47 18.73 1.82
C TYR A 168 -5.14 17.74 2.75
N PHE A 169 -6.47 17.78 2.77
CA PHE A 169 -7.33 16.83 3.48
C PHE A 169 -7.80 15.75 2.52
N ASP A 170 -7.75 14.49 2.96
CA ASP A 170 -8.05 13.33 2.15
C ASP A 170 -9.05 12.40 2.84
N ILE A 171 -9.98 11.83 2.07
CA ILE A 171 -11.03 10.92 2.55
C ILE A 171 -11.04 9.66 1.72
N ASN A 172 -11.10 8.51 2.41
CA ASN A 172 -11.14 7.18 1.82
C ASN A 172 -12.33 6.40 2.39
N LEU A 173 -12.98 5.58 1.55
CA LEU A 173 -14.08 4.69 1.95
C LEU A 173 -13.77 3.27 1.55
N GLY A 174 -14.33 2.31 2.30
CA GLY A 174 -14.18 0.91 2.00
C GLY A 174 -15.33 0.04 2.47
N MET A 175 -15.50 -1.08 1.79
CA MET A 175 -16.40 -2.16 2.15
C MET A 175 -15.69 -3.50 1.99
N ALA A 176 -15.91 -4.42 2.91
CA ALA A 176 -15.38 -5.77 2.82
C ALA A 176 -16.31 -6.79 3.46
N TRP A 177 -16.27 -8.00 2.96
CA TRP A 177 -16.81 -9.17 3.60
C TRP A 177 -15.66 -10.11 4.00
N THR A 178 -15.70 -10.57 5.25
CA THR A 178 -14.74 -11.55 5.78
C THR A 178 -15.54 -12.68 6.42
N GLY A 179 -15.26 -13.92 6.03
CA GLY A 179 -16.00 -15.05 6.56
C GLY A 179 -15.53 -16.39 6.01
N TYR A 180 -16.26 -17.44 6.39
CA TYR A 180 -16.00 -18.80 5.95
C TYR A 180 -16.95 -19.19 4.83
N LEU A 181 -16.38 -19.55 3.67
CA LEU A 181 -17.12 -20.17 2.56
C LEU A 181 -17.41 -21.65 2.82
N SER A 182 -16.52 -22.32 3.57
CA SER A 182 -16.66 -23.69 4.05
C SER A 182 -15.85 -23.87 5.33
N GLU A 183 -15.88 -25.08 5.94
CA GLU A 183 -15.08 -25.39 7.13
C GLU A 183 -13.58 -25.13 6.96
N LYS A 184 -13.08 -25.28 5.73
CA LYS A 184 -11.67 -25.20 5.39
C LYS A 184 -11.27 -23.94 4.63
N ILE A 185 -12.23 -23.09 4.25
CA ILE A 185 -11.96 -21.92 3.41
C ILE A 185 -12.47 -20.67 4.10
N LYS A 186 -11.56 -19.86 4.61
CA LYS A 186 -11.81 -18.48 5.03
C LYS A 186 -11.51 -17.53 3.88
N SER A 187 -12.36 -16.52 3.68
CA SER A 187 -12.21 -15.53 2.61
C SER A 187 -12.31 -14.12 3.16
N THR A 188 -11.58 -13.22 2.55
CA THR A 188 -11.75 -11.77 2.67
C THR A 188 -11.85 -11.20 1.26
N VAL A 189 -12.96 -10.51 0.99
CA VAL A 189 -13.20 -9.82 -0.29
C VAL A 189 -13.57 -8.39 0.01
N GLY A 190 -13.00 -7.44 -0.69
CA GLY A 190 -13.30 -6.03 -0.43
C GLY A 190 -13.05 -5.12 -1.62
N ILE A 191 -13.68 -3.96 -1.52
CA ILE A 191 -13.51 -2.83 -2.44
C ILE A 191 -13.28 -1.56 -1.62
N ALA A 192 -12.51 -0.64 -2.17
CA ALA A 192 -12.30 0.69 -1.57
C ALA A 192 -12.22 1.77 -2.65
N VAL A 193 -12.52 2.99 -2.26
CA VAL A 193 -12.31 4.21 -3.06
C VAL A 193 -11.52 5.17 -2.20
N ASN A 194 -10.32 5.49 -2.65
CA ASN A 194 -9.47 6.48 -2.00
C ASN A 194 -9.59 7.83 -2.72
N HIS A 195 -9.26 8.90 -2.03
CA HIS A 195 -9.29 10.28 -2.55
C HIS A 195 -10.66 10.70 -3.08
N ILE A 196 -11.73 10.39 -2.33
CA ILE A 196 -13.12 10.66 -2.77
C ILE A 196 -13.35 12.14 -3.00
N ASN A 197 -12.73 12.98 -2.17
CA ASN A 197 -12.82 14.43 -2.23
C ASN A 197 -11.90 15.07 -3.27
N LYS A 198 -11.10 14.27 -4.02
CA LYS A 198 -10.16 14.75 -5.06
C LYS A 198 -9.36 15.98 -4.59
N PRO A 199 -8.56 15.86 -3.52
CA PRO A 199 -7.89 17.02 -2.98
C PRO A 199 -6.88 17.61 -3.97
N ASN A 200 -6.81 18.94 -4.04
CA ASN A 200 -5.80 19.62 -4.84
C ASN A 200 -4.45 19.54 -4.12
N ARG A 201 -3.42 19.01 -4.80
CA ARG A 201 -2.05 18.88 -4.30
C ARG A 201 -1.02 19.69 -5.11
N SER A 202 -1.48 20.69 -5.86
CA SER A 202 -0.61 21.51 -6.68
C SER A 202 0.42 22.25 -5.85
N LEU A 203 1.70 22.11 -6.20
CA LEU A 203 2.80 22.82 -5.60
C LEU A 203 2.98 24.23 -6.21
N LEU A 204 2.43 24.49 -7.40
CA LEU A 204 2.66 25.72 -8.17
C LEU A 204 1.39 26.57 -8.30
N GLY A 205 0.35 26.31 -7.51
CA GLY A 205 -0.89 27.09 -7.54
C GLY A 205 -1.82 26.83 -8.71
N SER A 206 -1.47 25.91 -9.62
CA SER A 206 -2.37 25.39 -10.65
C SER A 206 -3.26 24.28 -10.06
N SER A 207 -4.27 23.80 -10.80
CA SER A 207 -5.05 22.63 -10.38
C SER A 207 -4.25 21.35 -10.65
N ASP A 208 -3.98 20.57 -9.61
CA ASP A 208 -3.46 19.19 -9.67
C ASP A 208 -4.28 18.36 -8.68
N ASP A 209 -5.50 17.99 -9.11
CA ASP A 209 -6.42 17.22 -8.28
C ASP A 209 -5.95 15.77 -8.22
N LEU A 210 -5.81 15.25 -7.00
CA LEU A 210 -5.47 13.84 -6.78
C LEU A 210 -6.67 12.97 -7.20
N GLU A 211 -6.47 12.20 -8.26
CA GLU A 211 -7.54 11.37 -8.82
C GLU A 211 -7.92 10.23 -7.89
N GLN A 212 -9.20 9.88 -7.91
CA GLN A 212 -9.75 8.77 -7.13
C GLN A 212 -9.06 7.46 -7.51
N ARG A 213 -8.73 6.67 -6.48
CA ARG A 213 -8.17 5.34 -6.63
C ARG A 213 -9.19 4.29 -6.21
N PHE A 214 -9.59 3.44 -7.14
CA PHE A 214 -10.42 2.26 -6.90
C PHE A 214 -9.52 1.08 -6.55
N VAL A 215 -9.87 0.34 -5.50
CA VAL A 215 -9.17 -0.85 -5.05
C VAL A 215 -10.16 -2.00 -4.95
N SER A 216 -9.76 -3.19 -5.39
CA SER A 216 -10.45 -4.44 -5.11
C SER A 216 -9.45 -5.52 -4.71
N HIS A 217 -9.82 -6.35 -3.77
CA HIS A 217 -8.96 -7.43 -3.28
C HIS A 217 -9.75 -8.66 -2.88
N ILE A 218 -9.11 -9.80 -3.03
CA ILE A 218 -9.56 -11.09 -2.52
C ILE A 218 -8.39 -11.85 -1.94
N ALA A 219 -8.59 -12.47 -0.80
CA ALA A 219 -7.66 -13.39 -0.19
C ALA A 219 -8.42 -14.59 0.38
N LEU A 220 -7.92 -15.79 0.12
CA LEU A 220 -8.44 -17.02 0.65
C LEU A 220 -7.40 -17.66 1.58
N ASP A 221 -7.84 -18.25 2.68
CA ASP A 221 -7.03 -19.14 3.50
C ASP A 221 -7.69 -20.53 3.43
N VAL A 222 -7.06 -21.41 2.66
CA VAL A 222 -7.54 -22.76 2.38
C VAL A 222 -6.74 -23.75 3.24
N THR A 223 -7.38 -24.25 4.29
CA THR A 223 -6.80 -25.27 5.17
C THR A 223 -6.86 -26.64 4.49
N ILE A 224 -5.70 -27.21 4.14
CA ILE A 224 -5.59 -28.56 3.57
C ILE A 224 -5.73 -29.60 4.70
N ASN A 225 -4.95 -29.41 5.76
CA ASN A 225 -4.94 -30.21 6.97
C ASN A 225 -4.38 -29.38 8.15
N ASP A 226 -4.19 -29.99 9.31
CA ASP A 226 -3.75 -29.31 10.55
C ASP A 226 -2.38 -28.59 10.42
N LYS A 227 -1.59 -28.96 9.43
CA LYS A 227 -0.24 -28.42 9.24
C LYS A 227 -0.10 -27.56 8.00
N TRP A 228 -0.91 -27.77 6.96
CA TRP A 228 -0.73 -27.14 5.67
C TRP A 228 -1.92 -26.29 5.26
N SER A 229 -1.65 -25.13 4.73
CA SER A 229 -2.63 -24.22 4.13
C SER A 229 -2.10 -23.64 2.81
N ILE A 230 -3.00 -23.25 1.91
CA ILE A 230 -2.71 -22.47 0.70
C ILE A 230 -3.48 -21.16 0.80
N LEU A 231 -2.79 -20.06 0.47
CA LEU A 231 -3.33 -18.71 0.59
C LEU A 231 -3.25 -17.99 -0.77
N PRO A 232 -4.13 -18.32 -1.74
CA PRO A 232 -4.22 -17.57 -2.98
C PRO A 232 -4.83 -16.20 -2.72
N SER A 233 -4.33 -15.20 -3.45
CA SER A 233 -4.80 -13.83 -3.32
C SER A 233 -4.66 -13.03 -4.61
N ALA A 234 -5.54 -12.05 -4.78
CA ALA A 234 -5.51 -11.12 -5.87
C ALA A 234 -5.83 -9.70 -5.38
N PHE A 235 -5.12 -8.75 -5.92
CA PHE A 235 -5.31 -7.33 -5.69
C PHE A 235 -5.37 -6.62 -7.04
N TYR A 236 -6.30 -5.68 -7.17
CA TYR A 236 -6.39 -4.80 -8.32
C TYR A 236 -6.65 -3.38 -7.85
N THR A 237 -5.99 -2.42 -8.49
CA THR A 237 -6.26 -1.01 -8.29
C THR A 237 -6.23 -0.26 -9.61
N HIS A 238 -7.03 0.80 -9.68
CA HIS A 238 -7.13 1.68 -10.82
C HIS A 238 -7.19 3.13 -10.36
N GLN A 239 -6.26 3.95 -10.85
CA GLN A 239 -6.20 5.39 -10.58
C GLN A 239 -5.92 6.13 -11.88
N TYR A 240 -6.82 7.04 -12.25
CA TYR A 240 -6.77 7.75 -13.54
C TYR A 240 -6.67 6.78 -14.74
N GLN A 241 -5.58 6.78 -15.49
CA GLN A 241 -5.35 5.90 -16.65
C GLN A 241 -4.53 4.64 -16.30
N PHE A 242 -4.19 4.46 -15.05
CA PHE A 242 -3.30 3.41 -14.61
C PHE A 242 -4.02 2.35 -13.80
N GLY A 243 -4.04 1.13 -14.33
CA GLY A 243 -4.47 -0.05 -13.59
C GLY A 243 -3.27 -0.89 -13.16
N TYR A 244 -3.30 -1.46 -11.95
CA TYR A 244 -2.27 -2.34 -11.42
C TYR A 244 -2.90 -3.56 -10.77
N TYR A 245 -2.27 -4.71 -10.93
CA TYR A 245 -2.71 -5.95 -10.31
C TYR A 245 -1.54 -6.70 -9.66
N ILE A 246 -1.87 -7.48 -8.66
CA ILE A 246 -0.99 -8.47 -8.03
C ILE A 246 -1.78 -9.76 -7.93
N LEU A 247 -1.20 -10.84 -8.45
CA LEU A 247 -1.74 -12.20 -8.33
C LEU A 247 -0.69 -13.05 -7.64
N GLY A 248 -1.05 -13.71 -6.54
CA GLY A 248 -0.10 -14.49 -5.78
C GLY A 248 -0.73 -15.63 -5.01
N ALA A 249 0.13 -16.53 -4.55
CA ALA A 249 -0.26 -17.59 -3.64
C ALA A 249 0.88 -17.92 -2.68
N ASN A 250 0.54 -18.25 -1.44
CA ASN A 250 1.49 -18.72 -0.43
C ASN A 250 1.11 -20.12 0.03
N ILE A 251 2.11 -20.96 0.29
CA ILE A 251 1.96 -22.22 0.99
C ILE A 251 2.37 -21.97 2.45
N GLY A 252 1.49 -22.25 3.38
CA GLY A 252 1.71 -22.12 4.81
C GLY A 252 1.96 -23.46 5.47
N HIS A 253 2.95 -23.54 6.34
CA HIS A 253 3.21 -24.70 7.19
C HIS A 253 3.20 -24.31 8.67
N GLN A 254 2.39 -24.99 9.45
CA GLN A 254 2.29 -24.85 10.91
C GLN A 254 3.29 -25.78 11.57
N PHE A 255 4.41 -25.24 12.08
CA PHE A 255 5.44 -26.01 12.77
C PHE A 255 5.05 -26.34 14.23
N SER A 256 4.34 -25.40 14.87
CA SER A 256 3.83 -25.55 16.23
C SER A 256 2.61 -24.67 16.43
N ASN A 257 1.92 -24.75 17.55
CA ASN A 257 0.77 -23.90 17.87
C ASN A 257 1.10 -22.40 17.83
N THR A 258 2.39 -22.04 17.91
CA THR A 258 2.85 -20.67 17.96
C THR A 258 3.66 -20.24 16.73
N THR A 259 3.97 -21.16 15.81
CA THR A 259 4.89 -20.88 14.71
C THR A 259 4.31 -21.36 13.38
N LYS A 260 4.03 -20.41 12.48
CA LYS A 260 3.62 -20.66 11.10
C LYS A 260 4.59 -19.96 10.15
N VAL A 261 5.09 -20.67 9.15
CA VAL A 261 5.88 -20.10 8.05
C VAL A 261 5.05 -20.19 6.77
N GLN A 262 5.10 -19.14 5.98
CA GLN A 262 4.46 -19.08 4.67
C GLN A 262 5.52 -18.70 3.63
N LEU A 263 5.57 -19.44 2.55
CA LEU A 263 6.43 -19.14 1.41
C LEU A 263 5.56 -19.05 0.16
N GLY A 264 5.83 -18.09 -0.68
CA GLY A 264 5.03 -17.89 -1.87
C GLY A 264 5.63 -16.92 -2.85
N GLY A 265 4.79 -16.53 -3.78
CA GLY A 265 5.15 -15.58 -4.82
C GLY A 265 3.99 -15.38 -5.79
N GLY A 266 4.27 -14.71 -6.87
CA GLY A 266 3.28 -14.40 -7.87
C GLY A 266 3.79 -13.45 -8.93
N TYR A 267 2.84 -12.75 -9.55
CA TYR A 267 3.09 -11.75 -10.58
C TYR A 267 2.38 -10.46 -10.26
N ALA A 268 3.09 -9.36 -10.42
CA ALA A 268 2.56 -8.02 -10.44
C ALA A 268 2.54 -7.46 -11.86
N LYS A 269 1.80 -6.38 -12.09
CA LYS A 269 1.74 -5.70 -13.40
C LYS A 269 3.16 -5.42 -13.94
N ASN A 270 3.29 -5.35 -15.26
CA ASN A 270 4.53 -5.20 -16.03
C ASN A 270 5.45 -6.43 -15.97
N ASP A 271 4.84 -7.61 -15.87
CA ASP A 271 5.54 -8.89 -15.87
C ASP A 271 6.61 -8.98 -14.75
N GLN A 272 6.32 -8.36 -13.60
CA GLN A 272 7.18 -8.41 -12.43
C GLN A 272 6.87 -9.67 -11.60
N PRO A 273 7.66 -10.75 -11.70
CA PRO A 273 7.56 -11.86 -10.77
C PRO A 273 8.05 -11.42 -9.39
N PHE A 274 7.49 -12.02 -8.36
CA PHE A 274 7.95 -11.79 -6.98
C PHE A 274 7.92 -13.07 -6.17
N ILE A 275 8.74 -13.11 -5.14
CA ILE A 275 8.74 -14.13 -4.10
C ILE A 275 8.51 -13.45 -2.75
N ASN A 276 7.94 -14.17 -1.81
CA ASN A 276 7.77 -13.68 -0.45
C ASN A 276 7.90 -14.81 0.57
N ALA A 277 8.26 -14.41 1.80
CA ALA A 277 8.27 -15.26 2.97
C ALA A 277 7.64 -14.53 4.15
N THR A 278 6.85 -15.25 4.94
CA THR A 278 6.24 -14.72 6.17
C THR A 278 6.47 -15.68 7.31
N LEU A 279 6.94 -15.15 8.42
CA LEU A 279 7.06 -15.86 9.70
C LEU A 279 6.04 -15.27 10.68
N ASN A 280 5.14 -16.11 11.16
CA ASN A 280 4.29 -15.80 12.30
C ASN A 280 4.82 -16.57 13.51
N TYR A 281 5.28 -15.85 14.53
CA TYR A 281 5.78 -16.43 15.78
C TYR A 281 5.10 -15.78 16.96
N LYS A 282 4.23 -16.53 17.65
CA LYS A 282 3.37 -15.99 18.73
C LYS A 282 2.59 -14.77 18.22
N MET A 283 2.90 -13.61 18.77
CA MET A 283 2.27 -12.33 18.46
C MET A 283 3.02 -11.53 17.38
N LEU A 284 4.19 -12.02 16.94
CA LEU A 284 5.03 -11.38 15.93
C LEU A 284 4.68 -11.90 14.52
N ASN A 285 4.66 -10.99 13.56
CA ASN A 285 4.58 -11.28 12.14
C ASN A 285 5.77 -10.59 11.46
N LEU A 286 6.57 -11.33 10.70
CA LEU A 286 7.63 -10.78 9.86
C LEU A 286 7.37 -11.23 8.42
N GLY A 287 7.20 -10.28 7.51
CA GLY A 287 7.07 -10.51 6.07
C GLY A 287 8.23 -9.87 5.33
N VAL A 288 8.74 -10.58 4.33
CA VAL A 288 9.72 -10.06 3.36
C VAL A 288 9.25 -10.45 1.97
N ALA A 289 9.32 -9.53 1.01
CA ALA A 289 9.07 -9.81 -0.39
C ALA A 289 10.15 -9.18 -1.27
N TYR A 290 10.47 -9.88 -2.34
CA TYR A 290 11.35 -9.39 -3.39
C TYR A 290 10.67 -9.53 -4.74
N GLY A 291 10.46 -8.40 -5.41
CA GLY A 291 9.97 -8.30 -6.78
C GLY A 291 11.16 -8.09 -7.71
N PHE A 292 11.33 -9.02 -8.65
CA PHE A 292 12.43 -8.97 -9.60
C PHE A 292 12.22 -7.84 -10.61
N GLU A 293 13.28 -7.46 -11.27
CA GLU A 293 13.31 -6.41 -12.27
C GLU A 293 12.09 -6.47 -13.22
N ASN A 294 11.43 -5.33 -13.37
CA ASN A 294 10.30 -5.15 -14.27
C ASN A 294 10.72 -4.44 -15.57
N LYS A 295 9.76 -4.14 -16.45
CA LYS A 295 10.02 -3.36 -17.69
C LYS A 295 10.61 -1.97 -17.45
N ALA A 296 10.47 -1.41 -16.25
CA ALA A 296 11.10 -0.16 -15.83
C ALA A 296 12.50 -0.38 -15.23
N ARG A 297 12.98 -1.62 -15.18
CA ARG A 297 14.27 -2.05 -14.62
C ARG A 297 14.42 -1.68 -13.13
N LEU A 298 13.34 -1.84 -12.37
CA LEU A 298 13.32 -1.59 -10.94
C LEU A 298 13.03 -2.88 -10.19
N ASP A 299 13.96 -3.26 -9.34
CA ASP A 299 13.74 -4.25 -8.29
C ASP A 299 12.91 -3.65 -7.15
N ARG A 300 12.21 -4.51 -6.42
CA ARG A 300 11.40 -4.12 -5.27
C ARG A 300 11.73 -4.96 -4.07
N LEU A 301 12.12 -4.33 -2.98
CA LEU A 301 12.26 -4.97 -1.68
C LEU A 301 11.17 -4.46 -0.74
N GLU A 302 10.50 -5.36 -0.03
CA GLU A 302 9.52 -5.01 1.00
C GLU A 302 9.80 -5.78 2.29
N ILE A 303 9.63 -5.09 3.41
CA ILE A 303 9.71 -5.66 4.74
C ILE A 303 8.52 -5.16 5.55
N VAL A 304 7.84 -6.08 6.23
CA VAL A 304 6.74 -5.78 7.15
C VAL A 304 7.04 -6.45 8.48
N LEU A 305 7.00 -5.69 9.56
CA LEU A 305 7.06 -6.20 10.92
C LEU A 305 5.76 -5.85 11.64
N GLY A 306 5.04 -6.86 12.08
CA GLY A 306 3.76 -6.73 12.79
C GLY A 306 3.84 -7.31 14.20
N TYR A 307 3.03 -6.74 15.11
CA TYR A 307 2.81 -7.27 16.45
C TYR A 307 1.34 -7.14 16.82
N ALA A 308 0.74 -8.21 17.35
CA ALA A 308 -0.61 -8.21 17.91
C ALA A 308 -0.54 -8.29 19.43
N PHE A 309 -1.31 -7.44 20.11
CA PHE A 309 -1.34 -7.35 21.58
C PHE A 309 -2.37 -8.32 22.19
N GLY A 310 -2.35 -9.58 21.79
CA GLY A 310 -3.28 -10.64 22.20
C GLY A 310 -3.25 -11.82 21.23
N ASP A 311 -4.07 -12.83 21.51
CA ASP A 311 -4.16 -14.01 20.64
C ASP A 311 -4.70 -13.64 19.26
N TYR A 312 -4.02 -14.11 18.20
CA TYR A 312 -4.49 -13.99 16.81
C TYR A 312 -5.79 -14.79 16.55
N SER A 313 -6.14 -15.73 17.43
CA SER A 313 -7.34 -16.54 17.29
C SER A 313 -8.56 -15.82 17.87
N CYS A 314 -9.43 -15.32 16.97
CA CYS A 314 -10.77 -14.92 17.36
C CYS A 314 -11.58 -16.16 17.77
N GLY A 315 -11.72 -16.41 19.04
CA GLY A 315 -12.56 -17.49 19.55
C GLY A 315 -11.77 -18.67 20.13
N LYS A 316 -11.37 -18.53 21.34
CA LYS A 316 -11.34 -19.58 22.36
C LYS A 316 -12.08 -19.08 23.58
#